data_b1b5b42f13269fcf844e05b5aa522970
#
_entry.id   b1b5b42f13269fcf844e05b5aa522970
#
_cell.length_a   1.000
_cell.length_b   1.000
_cell.length_c   1.000
_cell.angle_alpha   90.00
_cell.angle_beta   90.00
_cell.angle_gamma   90.00
#
_symmetry.space_group_name_H-M   'P 1'
#
loop_
_entity.id
_entity.type
_entity.pdbx_description
1 polymer ?
#
loop_
_entity_poly.entity_id
_entity_poly.type
_entity_poly.pdbx_seq_one_letter_code
_entity_poly.pdbx_strand_id
1 'polypeptide(L)'
;AASDVYKRQDYLHLTSNETINGVQLREFNKIEHDSLLIDMSSDIGSYSFEWDNLAYVYAGAQKNMGIPGVSICIGDEKYLNSEDNSRYLNLGQLVEKNSLLNTPPIFSIYVLKLVTDWMIAMGGINHFEEKSIRQSSRLYEQLESYGDFVIIPVSDYSKSRSNIIFKFKNEDLEKKFLIEATEKGILGLNGHRSQGGIRISLYNSITDEMVDYLSEYIDRFFTDNGK
;
A
#
# COMPACT_ATOMS: atom_id res chain seq x y z
N ALA A 1 -20.94 -19.76 9.14
CA ALA A 1 -21.59 -19.92 7.82
C ALA A 1 -20.80 -19.25 6.68
N ALA A 2 -20.24 -18.04 6.87
CA ALA A 2 -19.41 -17.40 5.84
C ALA A 2 -18.07 -18.13 5.63
N SER A 3 -17.43 -18.63 6.70
CA SER A 3 -16.16 -19.36 6.61
C SER A 3 -16.24 -20.65 5.79
N ASP A 4 -17.38 -21.33 5.77
CA ASP A 4 -17.55 -22.58 5.00
C ASP A 4 -17.65 -22.36 3.48
N VAL A 5 -18.09 -21.19 3.03
CA VAL A 5 -18.19 -20.87 1.60
C VAL A 5 -16.78 -20.63 1.03
N TYR A 6 -15.90 -19.99 1.77
CA TYR A 6 -14.52 -19.72 1.34
C TYR A 6 -13.64 -20.98 1.33
N LYS A 7 -13.89 -21.95 2.21
CA LYS A 7 -13.16 -23.22 2.25
C LYS A 7 -13.39 -24.12 1.02
N ARG A 8 -14.36 -23.79 0.16
CA ARG A 8 -14.70 -24.56 -1.05
C ARG A 8 -14.14 -23.94 -2.34
N GLN A 9 -13.41 -22.85 -2.24
CA GLN A 9 -12.79 -22.21 -3.39
C GLN A 9 -11.37 -22.73 -3.59
N ASP A 10 -10.95 -22.90 -4.84
CA ASP A 10 -9.59 -23.34 -5.18
C ASP A 10 -8.56 -22.29 -4.74
N TYR A 11 -8.93 -21.00 -4.79
CA TYR A 11 -8.10 -19.87 -4.40
C TYR A 11 -8.93 -18.84 -3.64
N LEU A 12 -8.28 -18.18 -2.68
CA LEU A 12 -8.79 -16.97 -2.04
C LEU A 12 -7.92 -15.78 -2.44
N HIS A 13 -8.50 -14.84 -3.20
CA HIS A 13 -7.82 -13.61 -3.61
C HIS A 13 -8.13 -12.48 -2.65
N LEU A 14 -7.08 -11.80 -2.16
CA LEU A 14 -7.17 -10.67 -1.23
C LEU A 14 -6.26 -9.54 -1.68
N THR A 15 -6.62 -8.32 -1.30
CA THR A 15 -5.76 -7.14 -1.40
C THR A 15 -5.22 -6.82 0.00
N SER A 16 -3.90 -6.82 0.16
CA SER A 16 -3.25 -6.58 1.46
C SER A 16 -3.50 -5.17 1.99
N ASN A 17 -3.51 -4.18 1.09
CA ASN A 17 -3.71 -2.78 1.45
C ASN A 17 -4.67 -2.07 0.49
N GLU A 18 -5.85 -1.75 1.00
CA GLU A 18 -6.89 -1.01 0.29
C GLU A 18 -6.59 0.49 0.29
N THR A 19 -5.98 0.97 -0.77
CA THR A 19 -5.50 2.36 -0.93
C THR A 19 -6.63 3.40 -0.81
N ILE A 20 -7.86 3.03 -1.16
CA ILE A 20 -9.02 3.93 -1.17
C ILE A 20 -9.61 4.08 0.22
N ASN A 21 -9.70 2.97 0.95
CA ASN A 21 -10.38 2.92 2.24
C ASN A 21 -9.43 3.00 3.43
N GLY A 22 -8.11 2.90 3.20
CA GLY A 22 -7.10 2.94 4.26
C GLY A 22 -7.08 1.70 5.16
N VAL A 23 -7.54 0.56 4.62
CA VAL A 23 -7.60 -0.73 5.32
C VAL A 23 -6.42 -1.58 4.92
N GLN A 24 -5.71 -2.15 5.87
CA GLN A 24 -4.57 -3.04 5.63
C GLN A 24 -4.72 -4.36 6.39
N LEU A 25 -4.48 -5.46 5.68
CA LEU A 25 -4.38 -6.81 6.21
C LEU A 25 -2.90 -7.23 6.20
N ARG A 26 -2.34 -7.56 7.36
CA ARG A 26 -0.91 -7.93 7.50
C ARG A 26 -0.67 -9.37 7.94
N GLU A 27 -1.66 -10.01 8.51
CA GLU A 27 -1.54 -11.33 9.13
C GLU A 27 -2.21 -12.41 8.27
N PHE A 28 -1.58 -12.72 7.13
CA PHE A 28 -2.10 -13.73 6.19
C PHE A 28 -2.09 -15.14 6.77
N ASN A 29 -1.13 -15.46 7.65
CA ASN A 29 -1.01 -16.75 8.32
C ASN A 29 -2.20 -17.07 9.24
N LYS A 30 -3.01 -16.08 9.61
CA LYS A 30 -4.25 -16.27 10.37
C LYS A 30 -5.46 -16.64 9.50
N ILE A 31 -5.29 -16.64 8.18
CA ILE A 31 -6.36 -16.98 7.24
C ILE A 31 -6.31 -18.47 6.97
N GLU A 32 -7.35 -19.18 7.36
CA GLU A 32 -7.49 -20.62 7.12
C GLU A 32 -7.86 -20.91 5.65
N HIS A 33 -6.85 -20.87 4.77
CA HIS A 33 -7.00 -21.25 3.36
C HIS A 33 -5.66 -21.77 2.82
N ASP A 34 -5.70 -22.83 2.01
CA ASP A 34 -4.49 -23.52 1.51
C ASP A 34 -3.82 -22.79 0.33
N SER A 35 -4.51 -21.85 -0.30
CA SER A 35 -4.05 -21.17 -1.52
C SER A 35 -4.47 -19.70 -1.54
N LEU A 36 -3.67 -18.85 -0.93
CA LEU A 36 -3.91 -17.41 -0.92
C LEU A 36 -3.22 -16.72 -2.09
N LEU A 37 -3.94 -15.88 -2.82
CA LEU A 37 -3.42 -14.94 -3.81
C LEU A 37 -3.53 -13.53 -3.25
N ILE A 38 -2.41 -12.82 -3.15
CA ILE A 38 -2.38 -11.51 -2.51
C ILE A 38 -1.92 -10.43 -3.50
N ASP A 39 -2.76 -9.41 -3.68
CA ASP A 39 -2.36 -8.15 -4.29
C ASP A 39 -1.68 -7.26 -3.26
N MET A 40 -0.37 -7.07 -3.39
CA MET A 40 0.45 -6.19 -2.55
C MET A 40 0.89 -4.92 -3.28
N SER A 41 0.17 -4.48 -4.31
CA SER A 41 0.59 -3.34 -5.15
C SER A 41 0.83 -2.04 -4.39
N SER A 42 0.24 -1.87 -3.21
CA SER A 42 0.39 -0.63 -2.43
C SER A 42 1.23 -0.75 -1.17
N ASP A 43 1.67 -1.96 -0.80
CA ASP A 43 2.43 -2.16 0.42
C ASP A 43 3.57 -3.20 0.32
N ILE A 44 3.83 -3.75 -0.87
CA ILE A 44 5.00 -4.61 -1.09
C ILE A 44 6.28 -3.89 -0.66
N GLY A 45 7.16 -4.59 0.07
CA GLY A 45 8.41 -4.03 0.55
C GLY A 45 8.30 -3.03 1.69
N SER A 46 7.13 -2.87 2.31
CA SER A 46 6.93 -1.97 3.46
C SER A 46 6.88 -2.70 4.81
N TYR A 47 6.78 -4.02 4.83
CA TYR A 47 6.81 -4.86 6.02
C TYR A 47 7.15 -6.31 5.67
N SER A 48 7.57 -7.08 6.68
CA SER A 48 7.79 -8.52 6.59
C SER A 48 6.48 -9.29 6.82
N PHE A 49 6.34 -10.44 6.16
CA PHE A 49 5.21 -11.34 6.35
C PHE A 49 5.63 -12.80 6.17
N GLU A 50 4.88 -13.72 6.79
CA GLU A 50 5.10 -15.15 6.64
C GLU A 50 4.55 -15.66 5.32
N TRP A 51 5.28 -16.58 4.68
CA TRP A 51 4.93 -17.17 3.38
C TRP A 51 4.01 -18.40 3.48
N ASP A 52 3.71 -18.84 4.69
CA ASP A 52 2.84 -19.99 4.93
C ASP A 52 1.45 -19.74 4.31
N ASN A 53 0.93 -20.74 3.61
CA ASN A 53 -0.36 -20.69 2.90
C ASN A 53 -0.45 -19.72 1.70
N LEU A 54 0.64 -19.03 1.35
CA LEU A 54 0.65 -18.18 0.17
C LEU A 54 0.91 -19.00 -1.09
N ALA A 55 -0.03 -18.98 -2.01
CA ALA A 55 0.17 -19.54 -3.34
C ALA A 55 0.92 -18.55 -4.23
N TYR A 56 0.58 -17.25 -4.11
CA TYR A 56 1.03 -16.25 -5.02
C TYR A 56 0.83 -14.84 -4.50
N VAL A 57 1.86 -14.03 -4.61
CA VAL A 57 1.84 -12.59 -4.32
C VAL A 57 2.20 -11.83 -5.58
N TYR A 58 1.48 -10.78 -5.87
CA TYR A 58 1.83 -9.88 -6.96
C TYR A 58 1.71 -8.41 -6.58
N ALA A 59 2.45 -7.58 -7.30
CA ALA A 59 2.44 -6.14 -7.09
C ALA A 59 2.85 -5.38 -8.35
N GLY A 60 2.20 -4.26 -8.63
CA GLY A 60 2.74 -3.26 -9.55
C GLY A 60 3.87 -2.47 -8.88
N ALA A 61 4.95 -2.22 -9.62
CA ALA A 61 6.14 -1.56 -9.06
C ALA A 61 5.94 -0.07 -8.71
N GLN A 62 4.95 0.61 -9.29
CA GLN A 62 4.82 2.07 -9.33
C GLN A 62 4.58 2.79 -8.00
N LYS A 63 4.37 2.07 -6.90
CA LYS A 63 4.14 2.66 -5.58
C LYS A 63 5.39 2.61 -4.70
N ASN A 64 5.88 1.39 -4.38
CA ASN A 64 7.01 1.20 -3.49
C ASN A 64 8.32 0.77 -4.16
N MET A 65 8.25 0.18 -5.36
CA MET A 65 9.38 -0.55 -5.94
C MET A 65 9.94 0.10 -7.21
N GLY A 66 9.34 1.19 -7.71
CA GLY A 66 9.83 1.84 -8.93
C GLY A 66 8.77 2.66 -9.68
N ILE A 67 8.74 2.51 -11.00
CA ILE A 67 7.83 3.21 -11.91
C ILE A 67 6.85 2.23 -12.58
N PRO A 68 5.78 2.73 -13.25
CA PRO A 68 4.86 1.87 -14.00
C PRO A 68 5.55 1.04 -15.09
N GLY A 69 4.94 -0.07 -15.46
CA GLY A 69 5.37 -0.93 -16.58
C GLY A 69 5.98 -2.27 -16.15
N VAL A 70 6.18 -2.49 -14.85
CA VAL A 70 6.64 -3.78 -14.31
C VAL A 70 5.66 -4.24 -13.23
N SER A 71 5.32 -5.53 -13.27
CA SER A 71 4.67 -6.25 -12.18
C SER A 71 5.65 -7.26 -11.59
N ILE A 72 5.68 -7.35 -10.28
CA ILE A 72 6.47 -8.31 -9.51
C ILE A 72 5.52 -9.44 -9.15
N CYS A 73 5.94 -10.69 -9.41
CA CYS A 73 5.18 -11.87 -9.07
C CYS A 73 6.09 -12.82 -8.30
N ILE A 74 5.64 -13.28 -7.14
CA ILE A 74 6.37 -14.20 -6.27
C ILE A 74 5.42 -15.32 -5.89
N GLY A 75 5.80 -16.56 -6.12
CA GLY A 75 4.94 -17.69 -5.83
C GLY A 75 5.69 -19.01 -5.81
N ASP A 76 5.04 -20.05 -5.29
CA ASP A 76 5.53 -21.42 -5.33
C ASP A 76 5.33 -21.98 -6.75
N GLU A 77 6.35 -22.66 -7.31
CA GLU A 77 6.32 -23.24 -8.65
C GLU A 77 5.09 -24.13 -8.91
N LYS A 78 4.59 -24.84 -7.91
CA LYS A 78 3.40 -25.68 -8.04
C LYS A 78 2.14 -24.92 -8.48
N TYR A 79 2.07 -23.60 -8.16
CA TYR A 79 0.95 -22.73 -8.54
C TYR A 79 1.22 -21.95 -9.84
N LEU A 80 2.47 -21.87 -10.28
CA LEU A 80 2.85 -21.15 -11.49
C LEU A 80 2.73 -22.01 -12.76
N ASN A 81 2.75 -23.34 -12.61
CA ASN A 81 2.62 -24.28 -13.72
C ASN A 81 1.14 -24.50 -14.04
N SER A 82 0.65 -23.89 -15.11
CA SER A 82 -0.70 -24.15 -15.64
C SER A 82 -0.63 -24.86 -16.99
N GLU A 83 -1.61 -25.73 -17.26
CA GLU A 83 -1.82 -26.35 -18.57
C GLU A 83 -2.43 -25.38 -19.60
N ASP A 84 -2.65 -24.13 -19.21
CA ASP A 84 -3.21 -23.11 -20.08
C ASP A 84 -2.23 -22.76 -21.21
N ASN A 85 -2.69 -22.87 -22.43
CA ASN A 85 -1.94 -22.51 -23.63
C ASN A 85 -1.96 -20.99 -23.94
N SER A 86 -2.56 -20.18 -23.10
CA SER A 86 -2.55 -18.73 -23.22
C SER A 86 -1.16 -18.18 -23.01
N ARG A 87 -0.59 -17.57 -24.04
CA ARG A 87 0.80 -17.04 -24.00
C ARG A 87 0.99 -15.95 -22.95
N TYR A 88 -0.01 -15.10 -22.73
CA TYR A 88 0.11 -13.94 -21.83
C TYR A 88 -0.33 -14.20 -20.40
N LEU A 89 -1.14 -15.22 -20.19
CA LEU A 89 -1.70 -15.57 -18.87
C LEU A 89 -1.00 -16.78 -18.23
N ASN A 90 -0.08 -17.43 -18.97
CA ASN A 90 0.66 -18.58 -18.48
C ASN A 90 1.93 -18.14 -17.76
N LEU A 91 1.88 -18.10 -16.43
CA LEU A 91 3.01 -17.74 -15.59
C LEU A 91 4.16 -18.75 -15.69
N GLY A 92 3.86 -20.04 -15.92
CA GLY A 92 4.86 -21.07 -16.11
C GLY A 92 5.81 -20.77 -17.29
N GLN A 93 5.26 -20.28 -18.42
CA GLN A 93 6.10 -19.86 -19.55
C GLN A 93 6.99 -18.66 -19.21
N LEU A 94 6.51 -17.72 -18.37
CA LEU A 94 7.34 -16.61 -17.89
C LEU A 94 8.48 -17.11 -17.02
N VAL A 95 8.23 -18.07 -16.13
CA VAL A 95 9.25 -18.71 -15.28
C VAL A 95 10.29 -19.41 -16.14
N GLU A 96 9.89 -20.27 -17.08
CA GLU A 96 10.79 -20.99 -18.01
C GLU A 96 11.69 -20.03 -18.82
N LYS A 97 11.17 -18.88 -19.19
CA LYS A 97 11.90 -17.87 -19.96
C LYS A 97 12.58 -16.80 -19.09
N ASN A 98 12.69 -17.01 -17.78
CA ASN A 98 13.27 -16.04 -16.83
C ASN A 98 12.66 -14.63 -16.99
N SER A 99 11.33 -14.56 -17.13
CA SER A 99 10.56 -13.34 -17.37
C SER A 99 10.82 -12.66 -18.73
N LEU A 100 11.52 -13.30 -19.64
CA LEU A 100 11.90 -12.77 -20.97
C LEU A 100 11.09 -13.44 -22.10
N LEU A 101 9.80 -13.68 -21.88
CA LEU A 101 8.92 -14.27 -22.91
C LEU A 101 8.72 -13.33 -24.11
N ASN A 102 8.75 -12.04 -23.89
CA ASN A 102 8.67 -10.95 -24.87
C ASN A 102 9.69 -9.87 -24.53
N THR A 103 9.81 -8.85 -25.36
CA THR A 103 10.73 -7.73 -25.11
C THR A 103 10.35 -7.04 -23.79
N PRO A 104 11.24 -7.03 -22.79
CA PRO A 104 10.92 -6.49 -21.47
C PRO A 104 10.98 -4.95 -21.45
N PRO A 105 10.27 -4.28 -20.52
CA PRO A 105 10.37 -2.84 -20.30
C PRO A 105 11.69 -2.51 -19.57
N ILE A 106 12.80 -2.50 -20.28
CA ILE A 106 14.17 -2.42 -19.74
C ILE A 106 14.33 -1.26 -18.75
N PHE A 107 13.81 -0.08 -19.08
CA PHE A 107 13.94 1.09 -18.22
C PHE A 107 13.21 0.90 -16.87
N SER A 108 12.01 0.37 -16.88
CA SER A 108 11.26 0.11 -15.65
C SER A 108 11.92 -0.96 -14.78
N ILE A 109 12.51 -1.99 -15.40
CA ILE A 109 13.28 -3.03 -14.70
C ILE A 109 14.56 -2.43 -14.10
N TYR A 110 15.24 -1.56 -14.83
CA TYR A 110 16.42 -0.87 -14.31
C TYR A 110 16.09 0.02 -13.10
N VAL A 111 14.98 0.78 -13.15
CA VAL A 111 14.51 1.57 -12.01
C VAL A 111 14.15 0.67 -10.83
N LEU A 112 13.44 -0.45 -11.07
CA LEU A 112 13.15 -1.45 -10.03
C LEU A 112 14.43 -1.92 -9.35
N LYS A 113 15.47 -2.25 -10.13
CA LYS A 113 16.79 -2.64 -9.59
C LYS A 113 17.38 -1.55 -8.70
N LEU A 114 17.40 -0.30 -9.16
CA LEU A 114 17.96 0.82 -8.37
C LEU A 114 17.20 1.03 -7.06
N VAL A 115 15.87 0.93 -7.08
CA VAL A 115 15.05 1.05 -5.88
C VAL A 115 15.31 -0.10 -4.92
N THR A 116 15.41 -1.34 -5.41
CA THR A 116 15.71 -2.50 -4.54
C THR A 116 17.11 -2.42 -3.96
N ASP A 117 18.12 -2.00 -4.73
CA ASP A 117 19.48 -1.77 -4.23
C ASP A 117 19.50 -0.71 -3.12
N TRP A 118 18.78 0.40 -3.32
CA TRP A 118 18.59 1.43 -2.30
C TRP A 118 17.92 0.87 -1.05
N MET A 119 16.85 0.11 -1.20
CA MET A 119 16.14 -0.49 -0.06
C MET A 119 17.06 -1.41 0.75
N ILE A 120 17.87 -2.23 0.08
CA ILE A 120 18.85 -3.10 0.74
C ILE A 120 19.90 -2.25 1.48
N ALA A 121 20.42 -1.21 0.86
CA ALA A 121 21.42 -0.33 1.45
C ALA A 121 20.89 0.43 2.70
N MET A 122 19.58 0.71 2.74
CA MET A 122 18.91 1.34 3.88
C MET A 122 18.64 0.39 5.06
N GLY A 123 18.90 -0.91 4.92
CA GLY A 123 18.67 -1.92 5.96
C GLY A 123 17.55 -2.92 5.65
N GLY A 124 17.05 -2.93 4.40
CA GLY A 124 16.07 -3.90 3.91
C GLY A 124 14.68 -3.70 4.51
N ILE A 125 13.88 -4.76 4.46
CA ILE A 125 12.46 -4.75 4.87
C ILE A 125 12.27 -4.25 6.30
N ASN A 126 13.11 -4.66 7.23
CA ASN A 126 12.99 -4.29 8.65
C ASN A 126 13.05 -2.76 8.83
N HIS A 127 13.96 -2.08 8.14
CA HIS A 127 14.04 -0.62 8.17
C HIS A 127 12.73 0.03 7.69
N PHE A 128 12.16 -0.46 6.59
CA PHE A 128 10.93 0.11 6.04
C PHE A 128 9.70 -0.23 6.89
N GLU A 129 9.67 -1.37 7.54
CA GLU A 129 8.62 -1.72 8.49
C GLU A 129 8.63 -0.80 9.70
N GLU A 130 9.78 -0.64 10.38
CA GLU A 130 9.93 0.28 11.50
C GLU A 130 9.57 1.71 11.12
N LYS A 131 10.01 2.16 9.95
CA LYS A 131 9.69 3.48 9.40
C LYS A 131 8.18 3.64 9.18
N SER A 132 7.52 2.67 8.54
CA SER A 132 6.09 2.73 8.26
C SER A 132 5.26 2.77 9.54
N ILE A 133 5.66 2.00 10.57
CA ILE A 133 5.03 2.03 11.89
C ILE A 133 5.18 3.43 12.50
N ARG A 134 6.39 3.95 12.59
CA ARG A 134 6.69 5.24 13.21
C ARG A 134 5.93 6.38 12.55
N GLN A 135 6.00 6.48 11.22
CA GLN A 135 5.37 7.55 10.46
C GLN A 135 3.83 7.49 10.55
N SER A 136 3.25 6.30 10.38
CA SER A 136 1.80 6.14 10.42
C SER A 136 1.23 6.36 11.82
N SER A 137 1.86 5.79 12.87
CA SER A 137 1.39 5.96 14.25
C SER A 137 1.37 7.43 14.65
N ARG A 138 2.45 8.16 14.35
CA ARG A 138 2.52 9.61 14.64
C ARG A 138 1.39 10.40 14.00
N LEU A 139 1.10 10.16 12.72
CA LEU A 139 0.03 10.88 12.03
C LEU A 139 -1.36 10.45 12.49
N TYR A 140 -1.57 9.18 12.83
CA TYR A 140 -2.84 8.74 13.42
C TYR A 140 -3.08 9.35 14.79
N GLU A 141 -2.09 9.33 15.70
CA GLU A 141 -2.18 9.96 17.02
C GLU A 141 -2.49 11.45 16.91
N GLN A 142 -1.82 12.15 15.97
CA GLN A 142 -2.08 13.55 15.70
C GLN A 142 -3.51 13.79 15.21
N LEU A 143 -3.98 13.03 14.21
CA LEU A 143 -5.34 13.18 13.68
C LEU A 143 -6.42 12.82 14.71
N GLU A 144 -6.17 11.83 15.57
CA GLU A 144 -7.07 11.45 16.66
C GLU A 144 -7.20 12.58 17.71
N SER A 145 -6.14 13.35 17.95
CA SER A 145 -6.21 14.52 18.83
C SER A 145 -7.13 15.62 18.30
N TYR A 146 -7.41 15.62 16.99
CA TYR A 146 -8.36 16.50 16.32
C TYR A 146 -9.72 15.83 16.02
N GLY A 147 -10.10 14.83 16.80
CA GLY A 147 -11.35 14.07 16.63
C GLY A 147 -12.64 14.88 16.63
N ASP A 148 -12.60 16.12 17.14
CA ASP A 148 -13.73 17.05 17.03
C ASP A 148 -13.95 17.56 15.60
N PHE A 149 -12.91 17.59 14.77
CA PHE A 149 -12.91 18.12 13.40
C PHE A 149 -12.88 17.05 12.33
N VAL A 150 -12.28 15.89 12.62
CA VAL A 150 -12.06 14.83 11.64
C VAL A 150 -12.62 13.48 12.09
N ILE A 151 -12.80 12.60 11.13
CA ILE A 151 -13.20 11.19 11.33
C ILE A 151 -12.20 10.32 10.59
N ILE A 152 -11.65 9.32 11.27
CA ILE A 152 -10.87 8.23 10.66
C ILE A 152 -11.83 7.05 10.47
N PRO A 153 -12.22 6.71 9.22
CA PRO A 153 -13.30 5.75 8.96
C PRO A 153 -12.85 4.28 9.04
N VAL A 154 -11.74 3.99 9.73
CA VAL A 154 -11.11 2.66 9.79
C VAL A 154 -10.91 2.28 11.25
N SER A 155 -11.19 1.02 11.59
CA SER A 155 -10.92 0.49 12.93
C SER A 155 -9.41 0.37 13.20
N ASP A 156 -8.99 0.52 14.45
CA ASP A 156 -7.57 0.50 14.84
C ASP A 156 -6.81 -0.74 14.37
N TYR A 157 -7.46 -1.91 14.42
CA TYR A 157 -6.88 -3.16 13.97
C TYR A 157 -6.53 -3.18 12.47
N SER A 158 -7.30 -2.45 11.66
CA SER A 158 -7.20 -2.47 10.20
C SER A 158 -6.58 -1.19 9.61
N LYS A 159 -6.13 -0.26 10.42
CA LYS A 159 -5.49 0.98 9.96
C LYS A 159 -4.29 0.69 9.06
N SER A 160 -4.28 1.28 7.87
CA SER A 160 -3.17 1.15 6.92
C SER A 160 -1.96 1.96 7.37
N ARG A 161 -0.78 1.35 7.31
CA ARG A 161 0.51 2.05 7.49
C ARG A 161 0.96 2.77 6.22
N SER A 162 0.39 2.41 5.07
CA SER A 162 0.76 2.97 3.76
C SER A 162 -0.19 4.08 3.28
N ASN A 163 -1.46 4.04 3.67
CA ASN A 163 -2.47 5.00 3.21
C ASN A 163 -3.40 5.39 4.36
N ILE A 164 -3.18 6.57 4.92
CA ILE A 164 -4.02 7.13 5.97
C ILE A 164 -5.19 7.86 5.32
N ILE A 165 -6.42 7.47 5.69
CA ILE A 165 -7.64 8.11 5.21
C ILE A 165 -8.33 8.79 6.38
N PHE A 166 -8.71 10.05 6.19
CA PHE A 166 -9.56 10.76 7.12
C PHE A 166 -10.50 11.72 6.38
N LYS A 167 -11.56 12.15 7.04
CA LYS A 167 -12.54 13.09 6.50
C LYS A 167 -12.79 14.22 7.50
N PHE A 168 -12.93 15.42 7.00
CA PHE A 168 -13.42 16.49 7.84
C PHE A 168 -14.93 16.34 8.10
N LYS A 169 -15.38 16.72 9.30
CA LYS A 169 -16.81 16.81 9.61
C LYS A 169 -17.47 18.00 8.89
N ASN A 170 -16.67 18.97 8.45
CA ASN A 170 -17.07 20.16 7.71
C ASN A 170 -16.41 20.15 6.33
N GLU A 171 -17.21 20.09 5.25
CA GLU A 171 -16.72 20.03 3.87
C GLU A 171 -15.98 21.30 3.43
N ASP A 172 -16.34 22.47 3.96
CA ASP A 172 -15.67 23.72 3.59
C ASP A 172 -14.29 23.81 4.23
N LEU A 173 -14.10 23.28 5.45
CA LEU A 173 -12.77 23.11 6.05
C LEU A 173 -11.91 22.09 5.27
N GLU A 174 -12.51 21.01 4.78
CA GLU A 174 -11.81 20.03 3.93
C GLU A 174 -11.25 20.67 2.65
N LYS A 175 -12.11 21.44 1.96
CA LYS A 175 -11.69 22.17 0.75
C LYS A 175 -10.59 23.17 1.04
N LYS A 176 -10.74 23.94 2.13
CA LYS A 176 -9.73 24.91 2.58
C LYS A 176 -8.40 24.22 2.88
N PHE A 177 -8.42 23.10 3.61
CA PHE A 177 -7.24 22.30 3.91
C PHE A 177 -6.51 21.87 2.63
N LEU A 178 -7.21 21.37 1.63
CA LEU A 178 -6.62 20.92 0.38
C LEU A 178 -6.00 22.07 -0.44
N ILE A 179 -6.65 23.24 -0.45
CA ILE A 179 -6.16 24.43 -1.15
C ILE A 179 -4.87 24.93 -0.49
N GLU A 180 -4.89 25.15 0.81
CA GLU A 180 -3.73 25.66 1.56
C GLU A 180 -2.56 24.66 1.54
N ALA A 181 -2.83 23.34 1.61
CA ALA A 181 -1.80 22.32 1.45
C ALA A 181 -1.11 22.42 0.10
N THR A 182 -1.90 22.59 -0.98
CA THR A 182 -1.36 22.73 -2.34
C THR A 182 -0.49 23.97 -2.48
N GLU A 183 -0.90 25.12 -1.91
CA GLU A 183 -0.14 26.36 -1.90
C GLU A 183 1.19 26.22 -1.15
N LYS A 184 1.27 25.33 -0.16
CA LYS A 184 2.48 24.99 0.59
C LYS A 184 3.31 23.88 -0.07
N GLY A 185 2.95 23.42 -1.27
CA GLY A 185 3.66 22.38 -2.00
C GLY A 185 3.37 20.97 -1.50
N ILE A 186 2.36 20.77 -0.63
CA ILE A 186 1.92 19.45 -0.19
C ILE A 186 0.88 18.94 -1.20
N LEU A 187 1.28 17.98 -2.03
CA LEU A 187 0.49 17.50 -3.15
C LEU A 187 -0.07 16.09 -2.92
N GLY A 188 -1.14 15.76 -3.64
CA GLY A 188 -1.68 14.39 -3.66
C GLY A 188 -2.52 13.99 -2.45
N LEU A 189 -2.97 14.94 -1.62
CA LEU A 189 -3.80 14.69 -0.45
C LEU A 189 -5.26 14.39 -0.75
N ASN A 190 -5.74 14.64 -1.97
CA ASN A 190 -7.12 14.34 -2.35
C ASN A 190 -7.42 12.85 -2.18
N GLY A 191 -8.51 12.55 -1.49
CA GLY A 191 -9.07 11.19 -1.44
C GLY A 191 -9.54 10.70 -2.81
N HIS A 192 -9.91 9.44 -2.90
CA HIS A 192 -10.43 8.88 -4.16
C HIS A 192 -11.79 9.49 -4.50
N ARG A 193 -12.03 9.71 -5.80
CA ARG A 193 -13.28 10.34 -6.31
C ARG A 193 -14.57 9.69 -5.80
N SER A 194 -14.57 8.39 -5.51
CA SER A 194 -15.73 7.67 -5.01
C SER A 194 -15.99 7.86 -3.52
N GLN A 195 -14.97 8.24 -2.74
CA GLN A 195 -15.03 8.31 -1.27
C GLN A 195 -14.87 9.73 -0.71
N GLY A 196 -14.21 10.63 -1.46
CA GLY A 196 -13.83 11.95 -0.95
C GLY A 196 -12.80 11.88 0.18
N GLY A 197 -12.76 12.93 0.99
CA GLY A 197 -11.85 13.02 2.13
C GLY A 197 -10.41 13.27 1.76
N ILE A 198 -9.54 13.06 2.72
CA ILE A 198 -8.09 13.24 2.61
C ILE A 198 -7.41 11.87 2.61
N ARG A 199 -6.38 11.71 1.77
CA ARG A 199 -5.54 10.52 1.72
C ARG A 199 -4.08 10.90 1.80
N ILE A 200 -3.41 10.51 2.86
CA ILE A 200 -1.95 10.59 2.98
C ILE A 200 -1.35 9.27 2.53
N SER A 201 -0.43 9.31 1.57
CA SER A 201 0.26 8.12 1.07
C SER A 201 1.70 8.10 1.61
N LEU A 202 2.02 7.09 2.43
CA LEU A 202 3.31 6.90 3.11
C LEU A 202 4.10 5.76 2.46
N TYR A 203 4.36 5.88 1.16
CA TYR A 203 5.20 4.90 0.47
C TYR A 203 6.67 5.01 0.89
N ASN A 204 7.47 3.99 0.61
CA ASN A 204 8.85 3.87 1.08
C ASN A 204 9.75 5.09 0.76
N SER A 205 9.46 5.86 -0.26
CA SER A 205 10.20 7.09 -0.62
C SER A 205 9.90 8.30 0.26
N ILE A 206 8.81 8.30 1.04
CA ILE A 206 8.46 9.42 1.92
C ILE A 206 9.43 9.48 3.09
N THR A 207 10.14 10.59 3.25
CA THR A 207 11.12 10.79 4.34
C THR A 207 10.45 11.24 5.63
N ASP A 208 11.18 11.14 6.76
CA ASP A 208 10.68 11.64 8.04
C ASP A 208 10.50 13.16 8.01
N GLU A 209 11.38 13.89 7.31
CA GLU A 209 11.26 15.35 7.14
C GLU A 209 10.00 15.75 6.36
N MET A 210 9.57 14.94 5.37
CA MET A 210 8.30 15.17 4.68
C MET A 210 7.11 14.97 5.61
N VAL A 211 7.18 13.95 6.48
CA VAL A 211 6.14 13.70 7.49
C VAL A 211 6.13 14.81 8.55
N ASP A 212 7.30 15.29 8.99
CA ASP A 212 7.42 16.43 9.90
C ASP A 212 6.75 17.66 9.32
N TYR A 213 7.05 17.98 8.06
CA TYR A 213 6.46 19.13 7.37
C TYR A 213 4.93 19.04 7.25
N LEU A 214 4.42 17.84 6.90
CA LEU A 214 2.98 17.60 6.86
C LEU A 214 2.35 17.71 8.25
N SER A 215 2.97 17.15 9.27
CA SER A 215 2.51 17.20 10.66
C SER A 215 2.43 18.66 11.18
N GLU A 216 3.46 19.47 10.93
CA GLU A 216 3.45 20.89 11.28
C GLU A 216 2.34 21.66 10.54
N TYR A 217 2.10 21.32 9.28
CA TYR A 217 0.99 21.89 8.51
C TYR A 217 -0.36 21.54 9.13
N ILE A 218 -0.59 20.29 9.49
CA ILE A 218 -1.82 19.81 10.14
C ILE A 218 -2.06 20.59 11.44
N ASP A 219 -1.07 20.66 12.32
CA ASP A 219 -1.20 21.37 13.61
C ASP A 219 -1.52 22.86 13.42
N ARG A 220 -0.84 23.52 12.50
CA ARG A 220 -1.08 24.95 12.19
C ARG A 220 -2.49 25.16 11.65
N PHE A 221 -2.90 24.31 10.71
CA PHE A 221 -4.24 24.41 10.12
C PHE A 221 -5.35 24.31 11.17
N PHE A 222 -5.28 23.33 12.08
CA PHE A 222 -6.29 23.17 13.13
C PHE A 222 -6.19 24.25 14.21
N THR A 223 -5.00 24.75 14.52
CA THR A 223 -4.83 25.89 15.44
C THR A 223 -5.50 27.16 14.90
N ASP A 224 -5.36 27.42 13.61
CA ASP A 224 -5.88 28.63 12.96
C ASP A 224 -7.38 28.54 12.66
N ASN A 225 -7.95 27.34 12.49
CA ASN A 225 -9.33 27.10 12.04
C ASN A 225 -10.20 26.35 13.06
N GLY A 226 -9.66 25.94 14.19
CA GLY A 226 -10.33 25.15 15.22
C GLY A 226 -10.98 25.97 16.35
N LYS A 227 -11.27 27.26 16.10
CA LYS A 227 -11.94 28.16 17.05
C LYS A 227 -13.41 28.34 16.69
#